data_12b697d79feead1e35e1fa147884b3b2
#
_entry.id   12b697d79feead1e35e1fa147884b3b2
#
_cell.length_a   1.000
_cell.length_b   1.000
_cell.length_c   1.000
_cell.angle_alpha   90.00
_cell.angle_beta   90.00
_cell.angle_gamma   90.00
#
_symmetry.space_group_name_H-M   'P 1'
#
loop_
_entity.id
_entity.type
_entity.pdbx_description
1 polymer ?
#
loop_
_entity_poly.entity_id
_entity_poly.type
_entity_poly.pdbx_seq_one_letter_code
_entity_poly.pdbx_strand_id
1 'polypeptide(L)'
;MKYFAVVLVLVVLAVVQLAIAGRLEQQVGVSCGQVDANMAPCISYLTQGGEPSASCCSGVKTVSGMAQSTDERRTACNCLKAAANRYANLKDDAAQALPSKCGVSLNIPISRTINCDTIS
;
A
#
# COMPACT_ATOMS: atom_id res chain seq x y z
N MET A 1 -10.15 41.01 28.78
CA MET A 1 -8.99 40.81 27.92
C MET A 1 -8.14 39.61 28.30
N LYS A 2 -7.95 39.31 29.58
CA LYS A 2 -7.18 38.11 29.97
C LYS A 2 -7.83 36.80 29.51
N TYR A 3 -9.13 36.72 29.48
CA TYR A 3 -9.86 35.50 29.08
C TYR A 3 -9.89 35.31 27.57
N PHE A 4 -9.75 36.35 26.78
CA PHE A 4 -9.77 36.29 25.33
C PHE A 4 -8.54 35.58 24.78
N ALA A 5 -7.36 35.85 25.33
CA ALA A 5 -6.12 35.17 24.94
C ALA A 5 -6.15 33.69 25.29
N VAL A 6 -6.70 33.34 26.46
CA VAL A 6 -6.82 31.91 26.89
C VAL A 6 -7.80 31.17 25.98
N VAL A 7 -8.93 31.77 25.61
CA VAL A 7 -9.90 31.17 24.71
C VAL A 7 -9.30 30.94 23.32
N LEU A 8 -8.53 31.88 22.78
CA LEU A 8 -7.85 31.74 21.50
C LEU A 8 -6.85 30.58 21.52
N VAL A 9 -6.06 30.46 22.57
CA VAL A 9 -5.08 29.36 22.71
C VAL A 9 -5.80 28.03 22.77
N LEU A 10 -6.89 27.89 23.50
CA LEU A 10 -7.65 26.66 23.59
C LEU A 10 -8.28 26.27 22.26
N VAL A 11 -8.80 27.25 21.50
CA VAL A 11 -9.37 26.99 20.17
C VAL A 11 -8.28 26.50 19.19
N VAL A 12 -7.10 27.11 19.20
CA VAL A 12 -5.97 26.71 18.35
C VAL A 12 -5.53 25.28 18.69
N LEU A 13 -5.42 24.95 19.97
CA LEU A 13 -5.06 23.60 20.42
C LEU A 13 -6.09 22.56 19.98
N ALA A 14 -7.38 22.88 20.06
CA ALA A 14 -8.44 21.98 19.62
C ALA A 14 -8.37 21.73 18.10
N VAL A 15 -8.12 22.75 17.30
CA VAL A 15 -7.97 22.64 15.85
C VAL A 15 -6.77 21.75 15.48
N VAL A 16 -5.64 21.93 16.16
CA VAL A 16 -4.43 21.11 15.94
C VAL A 16 -4.70 19.64 16.27
N GLN A 17 -5.40 19.35 17.35
CA GLN A 17 -5.73 17.99 17.73
C GLN A 17 -6.65 17.31 16.72
N LEU A 18 -7.63 18.02 16.17
CA LEU A 18 -8.51 17.51 15.13
C LEU A 18 -7.75 17.19 13.84
N ALA A 19 -6.80 18.03 13.45
CA ALA A 19 -5.97 17.79 12.28
C ALA A 19 -5.10 16.53 12.45
N ILE A 20 -4.53 16.30 13.63
CA ILE A 20 -3.73 15.12 13.93
C ILE A 20 -4.61 13.86 13.94
N ALA A 21 -5.79 13.92 14.54
CA ALA A 21 -6.73 12.81 14.56
C ALA A 21 -7.17 12.40 13.15
N GLY A 22 -7.45 13.38 12.27
CA GLY A 22 -7.78 13.13 10.88
C GLY A 22 -6.65 12.42 10.12
N ARG A 23 -5.40 12.78 10.37
CA ARG A 23 -4.24 12.10 9.77
C ARG A 23 -4.09 10.66 10.27
N LEU A 24 -4.34 10.41 11.54
CA LEU A 24 -4.27 9.06 12.12
C LEU A 24 -5.35 8.15 11.53
N GLU A 25 -6.56 8.66 11.30
CA GLU A 25 -7.64 7.90 10.67
C GLU A 25 -7.28 7.51 9.23
N GLN A 26 -6.58 8.37 8.48
CA GLN A 26 -6.13 8.08 7.13
C GLN A 26 -5.02 7.01 7.08
N GLN A 27 -4.35 6.74 8.19
CA GLN A 27 -3.32 5.72 8.28
C GLN A 27 -3.87 4.35 8.66
N VAL A 28 -5.13 4.25 9.03
CA VAL A 28 -5.81 2.97 9.33
C VAL A 28 -6.31 2.37 8.03
N GLY A 29 -5.82 1.17 7.68
CA GLY A 29 -6.16 0.46 6.46
C GLY A 29 -5.05 0.52 5.41
N VAL A 30 -5.34 -0.03 4.23
CA VAL A 30 -4.39 -0.11 3.13
C VAL A 30 -4.40 1.21 2.35
N SER A 31 -3.23 1.81 2.19
CA SER A 31 -3.04 2.97 1.31
C SER A 31 -2.09 2.61 0.17
N CYS A 32 -2.28 3.23 -1.01
CA CYS A 32 -1.38 2.99 -2.14
C CYS A 32 0.05 3.47 -1.85
N GLY A 33 0.22 4.51 -1.04
CA GLY A 33 1.54 4.96 -0.62
C GLY A 33 2.31 3.88 0.15
N GLN A 34 1.65 3.18 1.07
CA GLN A 34 2.24 2.07 1.80
C GLN A 34 2.54 0.87 0.90
N VAL A 35 1.62 0.53 0.00
CA VAL A 35 1.83 -0.56 -0.96
C VAL A 35 3.01 -0.23 -1.87
N ASP A 36 3.07 0.97 -2.42
CA ASP A 36 4.15 1.40 -3.32
C ASP A 36 5.50 1.38 -2.60
N ALA A 37 5.57 1.89 -1.37
CA ALA A 37 6.80 1.90 -0.59
C ALA A 37 7.32 0.48 -0.32
N ASN A 38 6.44 -0.44 0.02
CA ASN A 38 6.81 -1.84 0.28
C ASN A 38 7.21 -2.59 -0.99
N MET A 39 6.63 -2.23 -2.14
CA MET A 39 6.91 -2.87 -3.42
C MET A 39 8.09 -2.23 -4.18
N ALA A 40 8.56 -1.05 -3.76
CA ALA A 40 9.66 -0.36 -4.43
C ALA A 40 10.92 -1.23 -4.59
N PRO A 41 11.36 -2.02 -3.59
CA PRO A 41 12.51 -2.92 -3.76
C PRO A 41 12.30 -4.02 -4.81
N CYS A 42 11.05 -4.27 -5.22
CA CYS A 42 10.72 -5.29 -6.21
C CYS A 42 10.85 -4.81 -7.65
N ILE A 43 10.99 -3.51 -7.89
CA ILE A 43 10.95 -2.94 -9.23
C ILE A 43 12.05 -3.51 -10.13
N SER A 44 13.27 -3.65 -9.63
CA SER A 44 14.38 -4.26 -10.40
C SER A 44 14.04 -5.68 -10.84
N TYR A 45 13.52 -6.49 -9.95
CA TYR A 45 13.09 -7.86 -10.26
C TYR A 45 11.95 -7.87 -11.28
N LEU A 46 10.95 -7.01 -11.08
CA LEU A 46 9.77 -6.95 -11.94
C LEU A 46 10.08 -6.48 -13.37
N THR A 47 11.11 -5.67 -13.53
CA THR A 47 11.49 -5.12 -14.84
C THR A 47 12.62 -5.88 -15.51
N GLN A 48 13.51 -6.51 -14.75
CA GLN A 48 14.71 -7.19 -15.27
C GLN A 48 14.63 -8.71 -15.15
N GLY A 49 13.78 -9.22 -14.28
CA GLY A 49 13.73 -10.65 -13.99
C GLY A 49 14.81 -11.09 -13.00
N GLY A 50 15.06 -12.39 -12.92
CA GLY A 50 16.01 -12.99 -11.99
C GLY A 50 15.36 -13.39 -10.68
N GLU A 51 16.00 -13.10 -9.55
CA GLU A 51 15.49 -13.41 -8.22
C GLU A 51 15.15 -12.15 -7.45
N PRO A 52 14.03 -12.14 -6.71
CA PRO A 52 13.68 -11.00 -5.87
C PRO A 52 14.64 -10.89 -4.68
N SER A 53 14.96 -9.66 -4.29
CA SER A 53 15.82 -9.41 -3.13
C SER A 53 15.09 -9.74 -1.82
N ALA A 54 15.85 -9.87 -0.73
CA ALA A 54 15.28 -10.04 0.60
C ALA A 54 14.36 -8.88 0.98
N SER A 55 14.73 -7.65 0.60
CA SER A 55 13.91 -6.45 0.82
C SER A 55 12.62 -6.51 0.03
N CYS A 56 12.66 -7.00 -1.20
CA CYS A 56 11.47 -7.22 -2.03
C CYS A 56 10.50 -8.20 -1.34
N CYS A 57 10.99 -9.34 -0.92
CA CYS A 57 10.17 -10.36 -0.25
C CYS A 57 9.61 -9.87 1.08
N SER A 58 10.36 -9.07 1.83
CA SER A 58 9.85 -8.41 3.05
C SER A 58 8.68 -7.50 2.73
N GLY A 59 8.77 -6.73 1.65
CA GLY A 59 7.70 -5.86 1.18
C GLY A 59 6.45 -6.64 0.79
N VAL A 60 6.61 -7.73 0.07
CA VAL A 60 5.49 -8.61 -0.34
C VAL A 60 4.79 -9.17 0.89
N LYS A 61 5.54 -9.64 1.88
CA LYS A 61 4.99 -10.15 3.14
C LYS A 61 4.21 -9.08 3.90
N THR A 62 4.72 -7.86 3.92
CA THR A 62 4.06 -6.72 4.57
C THR A 62 2.73 -6.39 3.88
N VAL A 63 2.72 -6.32 2.56
CA VAL A 63 1.49 -6.07 1.79
C VAL A 63 0.47 -7.19 2.01
N SER A 64 0.92 -8.44 2.00
CA SER A 64 0.07 -9.59 2.29
C SER A 64 -0.54 -9.49 3.70
N GLY A 65 0.23 -9.06 4.68
CA GLY A 65 -0.25 -8.87 6.06
C GLY A 65 -1.25 -7.73 6.22
N MET A 66 -1.21 -6.72 5.36
CA MET A 66 -2.16 -5.60 5.37
C MET A 66 -3.51 -5.98 4.76
N ALA A 67 -3.57 -6.97 3.87
CA ALA A 67 -4.76 -7.33 3.10
C ALA A 67 -5.52 -8.48 3.78
N GLN A 68 -6.13 -8.21 4.94
CA GLN A 68 -6.81 -9.22 5.76
C GLN A 68 -8.30 -9.35 5.47
N SER A 69 -8.96 -8.27 5.07
CA SER A 69 -10.38 -8.29 4.72
C SER A 69 -10.56 -8.25 3.19
N THR A 70 -11.76 -8.55 2.72
CA THR A 70 -12.10 -8.45 1.29
C THR A 70 -11.87 -7.03 0.77
N ASP A 71 -12.30 -6.02 1.53
CA ASP A 71 -12.12 -4.62 1.14
C ASP A 71 -10.64 -4.24 1.08
N GLU A 72 -9.84 -4.68 2.05
CA GLU A 72 -8.41 -4.44 2.07
C GLU A 72 -7.71 -5.12 0.89
N ARG A 73 -8.11 -6.35 0.56
CA ARG A 73 -7.56 -7.08 -0.60
C ARG A 73 -7.90 -6.39 -1.91
N ARG A 74 -9.12 -5.90 -2.07
CA ARG A 74 -9.53 -5.15 -3.26
C ARG A 74 -8.78 -3.83 -3.38
N THR A 75 -8.59 -3.13 -2.28
CA THR A 75 -7.82 -1.89 -2.23
C THR A 75 -6.36 -2.15 -2.61
N ALA A 76 -5.72 -3.15 -2.03
CA ALA A 76 -4.34 -3.53 -2.37
C ALA A 76 -4.23 -3.93 -3.85
N CYS A 77 -5.19 -4.68 -4.36
CA CYS A 77 -5.26 -5.07 -5.77
C CYS A 77 -5.28 -3.83 -6.68
N ASN A 78 -6.13 -2.86 -6.38
CA ASN A 78 -6.23 -1.62 -7.16
C ASN A 78 -4.92 -0.81 -7.09
N CYS A 79 -4.27 -0.76 -5.94
CA CYS A 79 -2.97 -0.10 -5.78
C CYS A 79 -1.88 -0.79 -6.61
N LEU A 80 -1.82 -2.12 -6.58
CA LEU A 80 -0.85 -2.91 -7.34
C LEU A 80 -1.10 -2.79 -8.85
N LYS A 81 -2.36 -2.80 -9.26
CA LYS A 81 -2.74 -2.60 -10.67
C LYS A 81 -2.32 -1.22 -11.16
N ALA A 82 -2.58 -0.18 -10.39
CA ALA A 82 -2.16 1.18 -10.74
C ALA A 82 -0.64 1.30 -10.83
N ALA A 83 0.08 0.69 -9.89
CA ALA A 83 1.55 0.66 -9.91
C ALA A 83 2.07 -0.08 -11.15
N ALA A 84 1.50 -1.24 -11.47
CA ALA A 84 1.88 -2.02 -12.65
C ALA A 84 1.70 -1.23 -13.95
N ASN A 85 0.65 -0.42 -14.04
CA ASN A 85 0.38 0.39 -15.23
C ASN A 85 1.33 1.58 -15.38
N ARG A 86 2.05 1.97 -14.33
CA ARG A 86 3.07 3.03 -14.41
C ARG A 86 4.40 2.54 -14.99
N TYR A 87 4.64 1.25 -15.03
CA TYR A 87 5.90 0.66 -15.50
C TYR A 87 5.65 -0.11 -16.80
N ALA A 88 5.97 0.50 -17.94
CA ALA A 88 5.75 -0.10 -19.26
C ALA A 88 6.58 -1.37 -19.49
N ASN A 89 7.76 -1.45 -18.84
CA ASN A 89 8.69 -2.58 -18.98
C ASN A 89 8.53 -3.65 -17.90
N LEU A 90 7.44 -3.63 -17.14
CA LEU A 90 7.16 -4.63 -16.13
C LEU A 90 6.83 -5.96 -16.79
N LYS A 91 7.49 -7.03 -16.32
CA LYS A 91 7.29 -8.39 -16.84
C LYS A 91 6.15 -9.07 -16.09
N ASP A 92 5.09 -9.40 -16.83
CA ASP A 92 3.89 -10.00 -16.25
C ASP A 92 4.18 -11.37 -15.62
N ASP A 93 5.03 -12.18 -16.24
CA ASP A 93 5.44 -13.49 -15.70
C ASP A 93 6.24 -13.35 -14.40
N ALA A 94 7.10 -12.34 -14.28
CA ALA A 94 7.82 -12.04 -13.05
C ALA A 94 6.86 -11.64 -11.93
N ALA A 95 5.88 -10.79 -12.26
CA ALA A 95 4.87 -10.34 -11.30
C ALA A 95 4.03 -11.52 -10.78
N GLN A 96 3.64 -12.43 -11.66
CA GLN A 96 2.85 -13.61 -11.28
C GLN A 96 3.65 -14.59 -10.42
N ALA A 97 4.94 -14.72 -10.65
CA ALA A 97 5.81 -15.62 -9.89
C ALA A 97 6.25 -15.07 -8.54
N LEU A 98 6.15 -13.75 -8.34
CA LEU A 98 6.71 -13.07 -7.18
C LEU A 98 6.22 -13.60 -5.83
N PRO A 99 4.91 -13.81 -5.59
CA PRO A 99 4.47 -14.33 -4.30
C PRO A 99 5.08 -15.71 -3.97
N SER A 100 5.10 -16.62 -4.94
CA SER A 100 5.68 -17.95 -4.77
C SER A 100 7.17 -17.89 -4.49
N LYS A 101 7.90 -17.03 -5.17
CA LYS A 101 9.34 -16.86 -4.97
C LYS A 101 9.66 -16.29 -3.59
N CYS A 102 8.74 -15.51 -3.01
CA CYS A 102 8.88 -14.98 -1.66
C CYS A 102 8.27 -15.90 -0.59
N GLY A 103 7.72 -17.05 -0.97
CA GLY A 103 7.09 -17.99 -0.03
C GLY A 103 5.80 -17.47 0.59
N VAL A 104 5.06 -16.65 -0.14
CA VAL A 104 3.82 -16.01 0.34
C VAL A 104 2.65 -16.54 -0.47
N SER A 105 1.56 -16.91 0.23
CA SER A 105 0.27 -17.19 -0.40
C SER A 105 -0.52 -15.92 -0.50
N LEU A 106 -0.33 -15.18 -1.59
CA LEU A 106 -1.03 -13.93 -1.84
C LEU A 106 -2.23 -14.22 -2.74
N ASN A 107 -3.43 -14.01 -2.23
CA ASN A 107 -4.67 -14.20 -2.98
C ASN A 107 -5.01 -12.97 -3.84
N ILE A 108 -4.04 -12.11 -4.08
CA ILE A 108 -4.17 -10.92 -4.92
C ILE A 108 -3.24 -11.09 -6.11
N PRO A 109 -3.75 -11.34 -7.32
CA PRO A 109 -2.89 -11.41 -8.49
C PRO A 109 -2.28 -10.05 -8.80
N ILE A 110 -1.01 -10.03 -9.14
CA ILE A 110 -0.33 -8.82 -9.61
C ILE A 110 -0.46 -8.82 -11.13
N SER A 111 -1.39 -8.03 -11.65
CA SER A 111 -1.71 -7.99 -13.07
C SER A 111 -2.21 -6.61 -13.47
N ARG A 112 -1.91 -6.20 -14.69
CA ARG A 112 -2.40 -4.92 -15.25
C ARG A 112 -3.87 -4.97 -15.61
N THR A 113 -4.43 -6.16 -15.82
CA THR A 113 -5.76 -6.35 -16.42
C THR A 113 -6.75 -7.01 -15.47
N ILE A 114 -6.34 -7.30 -14.23
CA ILE A 114 -7.23 -7.96 -13.29
C ILE A 114 -8.41 -7.06 -12.91
N ASN A 115 -9.60 -7.68 -12.77
CA ASN A 115 -10.73 -7.01 -12.16
C ASN A 115 -10.69 -7.23 -10.65
N CYS A 116 -10.30 -6.18 -9.91
CA CYS A 116 -10.14 -6.24 -8.47
C CYS A 116 -11.47 -6.47 -7.74
N ASP A 117 -12.59 -6.17 -8.35
CA ASP A 117 -13.92 -6.38 -7.77
C ASP A 117 -14.29 -7.88 -7.66
N THR A 118 -13.59 -8.74 -8.40
CA THR A 118 -13.83 -10.20 -8.34
C THR A 118 -13.10 -10.88 -7.19
N ILE A 119 -12.26 -10.17 -6.46
CA ILE A 119 -11.52 -10.70 -5.31
C ILE A 119 -12.48 -10.86 -4.13
N SER A 120 -12.48 -12.04 -3.52
CA SER A 120 -13.30 -12.35 -2.36
C SER A 120 -12.48 -12.37 -1.06
#